data_bdfdfd9481e58042042be4196ebbede6
#
_entry.id   bdfdfd9481e58042042be4196ebbede6
#
_cell.length_a   1.000
_cell.length_b   1.000
_cell.length_c   1.000
_cell.angle_alpha   90.00
_cell.angle_beta   90.00
_cell.angle_gamma   90.00
#
_symmetry.space_group_name_H-M   'P 1'
#
loop_
_entity.id
_entity.type
_entity.pdbx_description
1 polymer ?
#
loop_
_entity_poly.entity_id
_entity_poly.type
_entity_poly.pdbx_seq_one_letter_code
_entity_poly.pdbx_strand_id
1 'polypeptide(L)'
;APSRGLGDVYKRQGVRGVPGVVSIVSGKNEDLPLVVLDSDQSGRDAKKKLLSGLYKDSPERVVEIADFSDVPNCEFEDLIPTILMRRQLDRLFRDVEDEDILDNLTGEQPVISQIEQFAKRNEIELNKGWKVDLSRNVKQQILKAKTVPEEFVEKWIQLFKRFDS
;
A
#
# COMPACT_ATOMS: atom_id res chain seq x y z
N ALA A 1 -2.99 -16.82 25.41
CA ALA A 1 -3.23 -15.60 24.61
C ALA A 1 -2.66 -15.82 23.23
N PRO A 2 -3.42 -15.58 22.13
CA PRO A 2 -2.87 -15.69 20.79
C PRO A 2 -1.71 -14.69 20.68
N SER A 3 -0.55 -15.16 20.25
CA SER A 3 0.60 -14.34 19.94
C SER A 3 0.14 -13.31 18.87
N ARG A 4 -0.02 -12.06 19.28
CA ARG A 4 -0.23 -10.96 18.34
C ARG A 4 1.04 -10.87 17.50
N GLY A 5 0.95 -11.28 16.25
CA GLY A 5 2.09 -11.23 15.35
C GLY A 5 2.61 -9.78 15.23
N LEU A 6 3.91 -9.65 15.03
CA LEU A 6 4.57 -8.35 14.82
C LEU A 6 3.78 -7.45 13.85
N GLY A 7 3.09 -8.01 12.85
CA GLY A 7 2.26 -7.29 11.89
C GLY A 7 1.15 -6.40 12.49
N ASP A 8 0.59 -6.77 13.65
CA ASP A 8 -0.44 -5.94 14.31
C ASP A 8 0.14 -4.70 15.02
N VAL A 9 1.38 -4.75 15.43
CA VAL A 9 2.10 -3.60 16.01
C VAL A 9 2.40 -2.57 14.93
N TYR A 10 2.77 -3.01 13.73
CA TYR A 10 3.09 -2.13 12.58
C TYR A 10 1.87 -1.34 12.10
N LYS A 11 0.70 -1.95 12.02
CA LYS A 11 -0.55 -1.29 11.57
C LYS A 11 -1.03 -0.18 12.51
N ARG A 12 -0.67 -0.21 13.80
CA ARG A 12 -1.12 0.79 14.79
C ARG A 12 -0.25 2.03 14.86
N GLN A 13 1.00 1.95 14.40
CA GLN A 13 1.97 3.04 14.57
C GLN A 13 2.08 3.94 13.34
N GLY A 14 1.55 3.50 12.18
CA GLY A 14 1.71 4.24 10.93
C GLY A 14 3.18 4.52 10.62
N VAL A 15 3.43 5.40 9.66
CA VAL A 15 4.78 5.78 9.21
C VAL A 15 5.66 6.34 10.33
N ARG A 16 5.08 7.00 11.32
CA ARG A 16 5.83 7.56 12.46
C ARG A 16 6.47 6.50 13.36
N GLY A 17 5.94 5.29 13.36
CA GLY A 17 6.46 4.16 14.14
C GLY A 17 7.60 3.39 13.45
N VAL A 18 7.80 3.58 12.15
CA VAL A 18 8.79 2.80 11.38
C VAL A 18 10.20 2.84 11.98
N PRO A 19 10.79 4.01 12.36
CA PRO A 19 12.11 4.02 12.94
C PRO A 19 12.24 3.21 14.24
N GLY A 20 11.23 3.28 15.09
CA GLY A 20 11.19 2.51 16.35
C GLY A 20 11.12 1.01 16.13
N VAL A 21 10.28 0.59 15.19
CA VAL A 21 10.14 -0.82 14.82
C VAL A 21 11.43 -1.36 14.21
N VAL A 22 12.02 -0.62 13.28
CA VAL A 22 13.32 -0.99 12.68
C VAL A 22 14.38 -1.15 13.74
N SER A 23 14.50 -0.23 14.70
CA SER A 23 15.47 -0.32 15.80
C SER A 23 15.26 -1.60 16.65
N ILE A 24 14.01 -2.01 16.88
CA ILE A 24 13.71 -3.23 17.62
C ILE A 24 14.11 -4.48 16.81
N VAL A 25 13.83 -4.49 15.52
CA VAL A 25 14.14 -5.63 14.64
C VAL A 25 15.64 -5.74 14.42
N SER A 26 16.33 -4.63 14.15
CA SER A 26 17.79 -4.59 13.94
C SER A 26 18.59 -4.96 15.18
N GLY A 27 18.06 -4.72 16.38
CA GLY A 27 18.71 -5.13 17.62
C GLY A 27 18.83 -6.65 17.80
N LYS A 28 18.19 -7.44 16.91
CA LYS A 28 18.21 -8.91 16.93
C LYS A 28 18.95 -9.53 15.74
N ASN A 29 19.19 -8.74 14.69
CA ASN A 29 19.83 -9.19 13.46
C ASN A 29 21.00 -8.26 13.12
N GLU A 30 22.05 -8.81 12.52
CA GLU A 30 23.22 -8.05 12.08
C GLU A 30 22.89 -7.13 10.89
N ASP A 31 21.88 -7.50 10.08
CA ASP A 31 21.45 -6.76 8.90
C ASP A 31 20.21 -5.88 9.16
N LEU A 32 20.23 -4.69 8.61
CA LEU A 32 19.05 -3.81 8.61
C LEU A 32 17.95 -4.41 7.70
N PRO A 33 16.69 -4.46 8.17
CA PRO A 33 15.58 -4.94 7.34
C PRO A 33 15.34 -3.99 6.14
N LEU A 34 14.81 -4.53 5.05
CA LEU A 34 14.28 -3.70 3.96
C LEU A 34 13.04 -2.94 4.45
N VAL A 35 13.00 -1.65 4.17
CA VAL A 35 11.84 -0.78 4.46
C VAL A 35 11.20 -0.38 3.14
N VAL A 36 9.91 -0.60 3.01
CA VAL A 36 9.10 -0.15 1.87
C VAL A 36 8.15 0.93 2.37
N LEU A 37 8.14 2.07 1.71
CA LEU A 37 7.35 3.25 2.08
C LEU A 37 6.43 3.66 0.93
N ASP A 38 5.24 4.16 1.27
CA ASP A 38 4.42 4.89 0.32
C ASP A 38 5.16 6.12 -0.19
N SER A 39 4.87 6.55 -1.41
CA SER A 39 5.52 7.71 -2.02
C SER A 39 4.75 9.01 -1.81
N ASP A 40 3.91 9.05 -0.80
CA ASP A 40 3.23 10.24 -0.32
C ASP A 40 4.18 11.14 0.51
N GLN A 41 3.67 12.27 1.00
CA GLN A 41 4.48 13.19 1.81
C GLN A 41 4.99 12.53 3.10
N SER A 42 4.17 11.69 3.74
CA SER A 42 4.53 11.01 4.98
C SER A 42 5.65 9.99 4.77
N GLY A 43 5.59 9.23 3.65
CA GLY A 43 6.63 8.27 3.26
C GLY A 43 7.94 8.98 2.95
N ARG A 44 7.91 10.07 2.19
CA ARG A 44 9.11 10.88 1.89
C ARG A 44 9.77 11.45 3.15
N ASP A 45 8.98 11.93 4.11
CA ASP A 45 9.51 12.45 5.38
C ASP A 45 10.12 11.32 6.23
N ALA A 46 9.49 10.13 6.23
CA ALA A 46 10.06 8.95 6.88
C ALA A 46 11.36 8.50 6.22
N LYS A 47 11.43 8.47 4.89
CA LYS A 47 12.64 8.15 4.13
C LYS A 47 13.79 9.07 4.51
N LYS A 48 13.58 10.39 4.48
CA LYS A 48 14.59 11.37 4.89
C LYS A 48 15.12 11.09 6.29
N LYS A 49 14.22 10.78 7.23
CA LYS A 49 14.57 10.50 8.63
C LYS A 49 15.37 9.20 8.76
N LEU A 50 15.01 8.16 8.03
CA LEU A 50 15.73 6.88 8.03
C LEU A 50 17.13 7.05 7.43
N LEU A 51 17.25 7.73 6.29
CA LEU A 51 18.51 7.95 5.58
C LEU A 51 19.46 8.92 6.32
N SER A 52 18.94 9.84 7.12
CA SER A 52 19.77 10.68 7.99
C SER A 52 20.20 10.01 9.29
N GLY A 53 19.66 8.83 9.58
CA GLY A 53 19.91 8.08 10.81
C GLY A 53 20.35 6.65 10.55
N LEU A 54 19.50 5.71 10.88
CA LEU A 54 19.82 4.28 10.93
C LEU A 54 20.24 3.68 9.57
N TYR A 55 19.74 4.20 8.46
CA TYR A 55 20.02 3.71 7.09
C TYR A 55 21.02 4.59 6.33
N LYS A 56 21.81 5.42 7.03
CA LYS A 56 22.79 6.31 6.39
C LYS A 56 23.80 5.54 5.52
N ASP A 57 24.23 4.38 6.01
CA ASP A 57 25.24 3.56 5.34
C ASP A 57 24.63 2.40 4.52
N SER A 58 23.31 2.29 4.45
CA SER A 58 22.57 1.28 3.71
C SER A 58 21.30 1.87 3.05
N PRO A 59 21.43 2.93 2.24
CA PRO A 59 20.29 3.65 1.67
C PRO A 59 19.47 2.79 0.70
N GLU A 60 20.06 1.77 0.08
CA GLU A 60 19.43 0.82 -0.84
C GLU A 60 18.35 -0.04 -0.16
N ARG A 61 18.39 -0.13 1.18
CA ARG A 61 17.39 -0.86 1.97
C ARG A 61 16.15 -0.04 2.31
N VAL A 62 16.05 1.20 1.83
CA VAL A 62 14.84 2.04 1.97
C VAL A 62 14.31 2.36 0.59
N VAL A 63 13.26 1.66 0.19
CA VAL A 63 12.62 1.80 -1.13
C VAL A 63 11.25 2.47 -1.00
N GLU A 64 10.82 3.13 -2.05
CA GLU A 64 9.49 3.74 -2.18
C GLU A 64 8.67 3.01 -3.23
N ILE A 65 7.35 3.06 -3.10
CA ILE A 65 6.43 2.48 -4.11
C ILE A 65 6.63 3.12 -5.49
N ALA A 66 7.06 4.39 -5.57
CA ALA A 66 7.42 5.06 -6.82
C ALA A 66 8.59 4.39 -7.58
N ASP A 67 9.38 3.55 -6.94
CA ASP A 67 10.40 2.74 -7.61
C ASP A 67 9.76 1.63 -8.50
N PHE A 68 8.45 1.37 -8.34
CA PHE A 68 7.69 0.31 -9.01
C PHE A 68 6.43 0.81 -9.71
N SER A 69 6.13 2.11 -9.67
CA SER A 69 4.94 2.72 -10.25
C SER A 69 5.24 4.12 -10.77
N ASP A 70 4.68 4.44 -11.93
CA ASP A 70 4.78 5.79 -12.53
C ASP A 70 3.75 6.78 -11.96
N VAL A 71 2.86 6.32 -11.08
CA VAL A 71 1.83 7.16 -10.46
C VAL A 71 2.48 8.12 -9.45
N PRO A 72 2.29 9.44 -9.58
CA PRO A 72 2.84 10.39 -8.62
C PRO A 72 2.17 10.24 -7.25
N ASN A 73 2.98 10.32 -6.18
CA ASN A 73 2.51 10.13 -4.79
C ASN A 73 1.82 8.78 -4.53
N CYS A 74 2.23 7.73 -5.26
CA CYS A 74 1.62 6.42 -5.20
C CYS A 74 1.71 5.80 -3.80
N GLU A 75 0.69 5.03 -3.49
CA GLU A 75 0.57 4.19 -2.30
C GLU A 75 0.67 2.70 -2.71
N PHE A 76 0.70 1.82 -1.74
CA PHE A 76 0.79 0.37 -1.96
C PHE A 76 -0.36 -0.16 -2.84
N GLU A 77 -1.53 0.46 -2.72
CA GLU A 77 -2.73 0.13 -3.46
C GLU A 77 -2.57 0.37 -4.97
N ASP A 78 -1.70 1.28 -5.39
CA ASP A 78 -1.42 1.55 -6.81
C ASP A 78 -0.64 0.42 -7.51
N LEU A 79 -0.09 -0.51 -6.75
CA LEU A 79 0.48 -1.75 -7.28
C LEU A 79 -0.57 -2.85 -7.49
N ILE A 80 -1.84 -2.60 -7.17
CA ILE A 80 -2.92 -3.58 -7.26
C ILE A 80 -3.79 -3.26 -8.47
N PRO A 81 -4.03 -4.22 -9.39
CA PRO A 81 -4.97 -4.01 -10.48
C PRO A 81 -6.37 -3.64 -9.96
N THR A 82 -6.92 -2.56 -10.47
CA THR A 82 -8.23 -2.05 -10.05
C THR A 82 -9.36 -3.08 -10.23
N ILE A 83 -9.22 -3.98 -11.20
CA ILE A 83 -10.17 -5.08 -11.41
C ILE A 83 -10.31 -6.01 -10.19
N LEU A 84 -9.26 -6.17 -9.39
CA LEU A 84 -9.29 -6.94 -8.16
C LEU A 84 -10.00 -6.20 -7.01
N MET A 85 -10.23 -4.91 -7.17
CA MET A 85 -10.99 -4.08 -6.23
C MET A 85 -12.49 -4.06 -6.56
N ARG A 86 -12.89 -4.46 -7.78
CA ARG A 86 -14.26 -4.34 -8.31
C ARG A 86 -15.33 -4.73 -7.29
N ARG A 87 -15.27 -5.94 -6.78
CA ARG A 87 -16.29 -6.44 -5.86
C ARG A 87 -16.51 -5.57 -4.62
N GLN A 88 -15.45 -4.96 -4.11
CA GLN A 88 -15.54 -4.08 -2.94
C GLN A 88 -16.01 -2.69 -3.33
N LEU A 89 -15.57 -2.19 -4.47
CA LEU A 89 -16.00 -0.91 -5.00
C LEU A 89 -17.49 -0.94 -5.37
N ASP A 90 -17.98 -2.02 -6.01
CA ASP A 90 -19.40 -2.23 -6.29
C ASP A 90 -20.27 -2.22 -5.00
N ARG A 91 -19.71 -2.68 -3.89
CA ARG A 91 -20.41 -2.62 -2.59
C ARG A 91 -20.43 -1.22 -1.99
N LEU A 92 -19.32 -0.49 -2.10
CA LEU A 92 -19.19 0.87 -1.58
C LEU A 92 -20.11 1.84 -2.36
N PHE A 93 -20.22 1.63 -3.66
CA PHE A 93 -20.90 2.52 -4.59
C PHE A 93 -22.17 1.93 -5.20
N ARG A 94 -22.78 0.93 -4.52
CA ARG A 94 -23.98 0.23 -5.00
C ARG A 94 -25.19 1.12 -5.29
N ASP A 95 -25.23 2.28 -4.65
CA ASP A 95 -26.35 3.23 -4.77
C ASP A 95 -26.05 4.31 -5.85
N VAL A 96 -24.92 4.24 -6.56
CA VAL A 96 -24.59 5.07 -7.71
C VAL A 96 -25.02 4.32 -8.98
N GLU A 97 -26.06 4.84 -9.65
CA GLU A 97 -26.68 4.15 -10.80
C GLU A 97 -26.12 4.64 -12.15
N ASP A 98 -25.68 5.89 -12.21
CA ASP A 98 -25.37 6.56 -13.49
C ASP A 98 -23.92 6.37 -13.97
N GLU A 99 -23.00 5.91 -13.11
CA GLU A 99 -21.59 5.75 -13.47
C GLU A 99 -20.90 4.59 -12.72
N ASP A 100 -20.02 3.89 -13.43
CA ASP A 100 -19.15 2.85 -12.83
C ASP A 100 -17.84 3.49 -12.34
N ILE A 101 -17.48 3.23 -11.08
CA ILE A 101 -16.23 3.75 -10.53
C ILE A 101 -15.00 3.26 -11.31
N LEU A 102 -14.99 2.01 -11.80
CA LEU A 102 -13.83 1.49 -12.52
C LEU A 102 -13.57 2.22 -13.83
N ASP A 103 -14.61 2.73 -14.49
CA ASP A 103 -14.47 3.55 -15.70
C ASP A 103 -13.88 4.95 -15.39
N ASN A 104 -13.94 5.34 -14.13
CA ASN A 104 -13.44 6.62 -13.65
C ASN A 104 -12.01 6.52 -13.05
N LEU A 105 -11.49 5.32 -12.82
CA LEU A 105 -10.12 5.14 -12.31
C LEU A 105 -9.11 5.22 -13.47
N THR A 106 -8.13 6.09 -13.30
CA THR A 106 -7.03 6.26 -14.26
C THR A 106 -5.71 5.85 -13.63
N GLY A 107 -4.70 5.53 -14.46
CA GLY A 107 -3.33 5.27 -14.01
C GLY A 107 -2.52 6.55 -13.69
N GLU A 108 -3.15 7.72 -13.70
CA GLU A 108 -2.46 9.01 -13.57
C GLU A 108 -2.42 9.56 -12.15
N GLN A 109 -3.26 9.07 -11.27
CA GLN A 109 -3.39 9.50 -9.87
C GLN A 109 -3.51 8.31 -8.93
N PRO A 110 -3.15 8.47 -7.63
CA PRO A 110 -3.32 7.43 -6.65
C PRO A 110 -4.76 6.92 -6.58
N VAL A 111 -4.93 5.61 -6.65
CA VAL A 111 -6.25 4.95 -6.71
C VAL A 111 -7.12 5.30 -5.50
N ILE A 112 -6.52 5.38 -4.32
CA ILE A 112 -7.22 5.75 -3.09
C ILE A 112 -7.79 7.17 -3.18
N SER A 113 -6.99 8.12 -3.68
CA SER A 113 -7.45 9.50 -3.90
C SER A 113 -8.61 9.57 -4.88
N GLN A 114 -8.56 8.80 -5.97
CA GLN A 114 -9.65 8.75 -6.95
C GLN A 114 -10.94 8.15 -6.36
N ILE A 115 -10.83 7.11 -5.54
CA ILE A 115 -11.97 6.52 -4.83
C ILE A 115 -12.62 7.55 -3.88
N GLU A 116 -11.80 8.29 -3.13
CA GLU A 116 -12.28 9.33 -2.21
C GLU A 116 -12.96 10.50 -2.96
N GLN A 117 -12.41 10.89 -4.12
CA GLN A 117 -13.00 11.91 -4.99
C GLN A 117 -14.34 11.44 -5.58
N PHE A 118 -14.41 10.18 -6.04
CA PHE A 118 -15.63 9.59 -6.56
C PHE A 118 -16.72 9.54 -5.48
N ALA A 119 -16.38 9.10 -4.27
CA ALA A 119 -17.29 9.09 -3.14
C ALA A 119 -17.83 10.49 -2.82
N LYS A 120 -16.92 11.49 -2.75
CA LYS A 120 -17.30 12.87 -2.48
C LYS A 120 -18.23 13.45 -3.55
N ARG A 121 -17.95 13.19 -4.83
CA ARG A 121 -18.77 13.66 -5.97
C ARG A 121 -20.17 13.05 -5.94
N ASN A 122 -20.31 11.81 -5.52
CA ASN A 122 -21.57 11.09 -5.43
C ASN A 122 -22.21 11.16 -4.04
N GLU A 123 -21.72 12.02 -3.15
CA GLU A 123 -22.24 12.21 -1.79
C GLU A 123 -22.27 10.92 -0.95
N ILE A 124 -21.35 9.99 -1.24
CA ILE A 124 -21.20 8.73 -0.50
C ILE A 124 -20.24 8.93 0.68
N GLU A 125 -20.70 8.64 1.88
CA GLU A 125 -19.88 8.68 3.09
C GLU A 125 -19.09 7.35 3.24
N LEU A 126 -17.76 7.43 3.11
CA LEU A 126 -16.87 6.31 3.36
C LEU A 126 -16.65 6.15 4.86
N ASN A 127 -16.96 4.97 5.39
CA ASN A 127 -16.72 4.68 6.81
C ASN A 127 -15.20 4.71 7.15
N LYS A 128 -14.87 4.95 8.42
CA LYS A 128 -13.47 5.09 8.89
C LYS A 128 -12.58 3.87 8.59
N GLY A 129 -13.16 2.70 8.35
CA GLY A 129 -12.44 1.44 8.12
C GLY A 129 -12.37 1.02 6.65
N TRP A 130 -12.92 1.78 5.72
CA TRP A 130 -13.10 1.38 4.33
C TRP A 130 -11.83 0.93 3.60
N LYS A 131 -10.69 1.59 3.83
CA LYS A 131 -9.38 1.19 3.25
C LYS A 131 -8.94 -0.18 3.76
N VAL A 132 -9.14 -0.46 5.04
CA VAL A 132 -8.81 -1.76 5.64
C VAL A 132 -9.71 -2.86 5.06
N ASP A 133 -10.99 -2.56 4.88
CA ASP A 133 -11.94 -3.51 4.29
C ASP A 133 -11.63 -3.74 2.82
N LEU A 134 -11.27 -2.71 2.05
CA LEU A 134 -10.80 -2.83 0.68
C LEU A 134 -9.58 -3.77 0.61
N SER A 135 -8.53 -3.49 1.36
CA SER A 135 -7.30 -4.29 1.37
C SER A 135 -7.54 -5.74 1.77
N ARG A 136 -8.40 -5.98 2.78
CA ARG A 136 -8.77 -7.33 3.22
C ARG A 136 -9.51 -8.11 2.13
N ASN A 137 -10.45 -7.47 1.45
CA ASN A 137 -11.23 -8.09 0.38
C ASN A 137 -10.38 -8.37 -0.86
N VAL A 138 -9.52 -7.45 -1.24
CA VAL A 138 -8.55 -7.64 -2.34
C VAL A 138 -7.64 -8.83 -2.04
N LYS A 139 -7.07 -8.91 -0.84
CA LYS A 139 -6.26 -10.06 -0.42
C LYS A 139 -7.01 -11.37 -0.57
N GLN A 140 -8.28 -11.42 -0.14
CA GLN A 140 -9.09 -12.63 -0.28
C GLN A 140 -9.37 -12.99 -1.75
N GLN A 141 -9.55 -11.99 -2.62
CA GLN A 141 -9.74 -12.23 -4.05
C GLN A 141 -8.47 -12.77 -4.70
N ILE A 142 -7.31 -12.19 -4.39
CA ILE A 142 -6.01 -12.68 -4.90
C ILE A 142 -5.79 -14.13 -4.49
N LEU A 143 -6.04 -14.48 -3.23
CA LEU A 143 -5.85 -15.86 -2.74
C LEU A 143 -6.81 -16.87 -3.38
N LYS A 144 -7.95 -16.42 -3.90
CA LYS A 144 -8.95 -17.27 -4.57
C LYS A 144 -8.81 -17.24 -6.11
N ALA A 145 -8.06 -16.29 -6.65
CA ALA A 145 -7.88 -16.14 -8.08
C ALA A 145 -7.06 -17.31 -8.63
N LYS A 146 -7.53 -17.92 -9.73
CA LYS A 146 -6.77 -18.95 -10.45
C LYS A 146 -5.62 -18.35 -11.28
N THR A 147 -5.81 -17.12 -11.72
CA THR A 147 -4.83 -16.35 -12.50
C THR A 147 -4.84 -14.91 -12.01
N VAL A 148 -3.67 -14.28 -12.01
CA VAL A 148 -3.49 -12.86 -11.71
C VAL A 148 -2.99 -12.20 -13.00
N PRO A 149 -3.41 -10.97 -13.35
CA PRO A 149 -2.90 -10.28 -14.53
C PRO A 149 -1.36 -10.24 -14.53
N GLU A 150 -0.73 -10.57 -15.67
CA GLU A 150 0.72 -10.69 -15.80
C GLU A 150 1.44 -9.37 -15.46
N GLU A 151 0.91 -8.26 -15.93
CA GLU A 151 1.37 -6.90 -15.62
C GLU A 151 1.49 -6.63 -14.12
N PHE A 152 0.54 -7.16 -13.35
CA PHE A 152 0.56 -7.05 -11.89
C PHE A 152 1.68 -7.90 -11.29
N VAL A 153 1.85 -9.11 -11.79
CA VAL A 153 2.89 -10.03 -11.29
C VAL A 153 4.28 -9.45 -11.47
N GLU A 154 4.56 -8.79 -12.59
CA GLU A 154 5.86 -8.18 -12.86
C GLU A 154 6.26 -7.11 -11.84
N LYS A 155 5.36 -6.18 -11.53
CA LYS A 155 5.61 -5.13 -10.52
C LYS A 155 5.93 -5.73 -9.15
N TRP A 156 5.18 -6.74 -8.74
CA TRP A 156 5.40 -7.43 -7.48
C TRP A 156 6.68 -8.27 -7.48
N ILE A 157 7.04 -8.89 -8.59
CA ILE A 157 8.33 -9.60 -8.72
C ILE A 157 9.48 -8.60 -8.55
N GLN A 158 9.41 -7.42 -9.15
CA GLN A 158 10.44 -6.39 -8.98
C GLN A 158 10.55 -5.93 -7.53
N LEU A 159 9.43 -5.72 -6.85
CA LEU A 159 9.42 -5.40 -5.42
C LEU A 159 10.03 -6.54 -4.60
N PHE A 160 9.63 -7.79 -4.82
CA PHE A 160 10.12 -8.94 -4.05
C PHE A 160 11.61 -9.21 -4.27
N LYS A 161 12.14 -8.96 -5.46
CA LYS A 161 13.59 -9.06 -5.72
C LYS A 161 14.44 -8.14 -4.82
N ARG A 162 13.84 -7.06 -4.31
CA ARG A 162 14.50 -6.18 -3.34
C ARG A 162 14.65 -6.80 -1.96
N PHE A 163 13.83 -7.80 -1.62
CA PHE A 163 13.95 -8.51 -0.34
C PHE A 163 15.07 -9.55 -0.36
N ASP A 164 15.50 -10.00 -1.55
CA ASP A 164 16.53 -11.03 -1.73
C ASP A 164 17.93 -10.41 -2.01
N SER A 165 18.03 -9.08 -2.07
CA SER A 165 19.27 -8.33 -2.34
C SER A 165 19.88 -7.72 -1.01
#